data_266d22ab5b54fbcd70d27a6fcfe2ffd1
#
_entry.id   266d22ab5b54fbcd70d27a6fcfe2ffd1
#
_cell.length_a   1.000
_cell.length_b   1.000
_cell.length_c   1.000
_cell.angle_alpha   90.00
_cell.angle_beta   90.00
_cell.angle_gamma   90.00
#
_symmetry.space_group_name_H-M   'P 1'
#
loop_
_entity.id
_entity.type
_entity.pdbx_description
1 polymer ?
#
loop_
_entity_poly.entity_id
_entity_poly.type
_entity_poly.pdbx_seq_one_letter_code
_entity_poly.pdbx_strand_id
1 'polypeptide(L)'
;GKYSNNKIPNGTRKSINNSLGNRNSKLTNLAAEEYFGLAKKYSLDPCQMALSFCLSRPFMTSVIFGATNENQLLNNINSKDLVLEKNLLNEISIIHKKYPIPF
;
A
#
# COMPACT_ATOMS: atom_id res chain seq x y z
N GLY A 1 4.55 -3.39 3.19
CA GLY A 1 5.89 -3.53 3.70
C GLY A 1 6.51 -4.91 3.78
N LYS A 2 5.75 -6.00 3.63
CA LYS A 2 6.33 -7.34 3.82
C LYS A 2 7.46 -7.71 2.85
N TYR A 3 7.57 -7.02 1.72
CA TYR A 3 8.63 -7.20 0.72
C TYR A 3 9.68 -6.09 0.72
N SER A 4 9.62 -5.13 1.66
CA SER A 4 10.61 -4.05 1.80
C SER A 4 12.01 -4.59 2.04
N ASN A 5 13.01 -3.88 1.54
CA ASN A 5 14.42 -4.27 1.65
C ASN A 5 14.71 -5.67 1.06
N ASN A 6 14.02 -6.04 -0.03
CA ASN A 6 14.17 -7.33 -0.70
C ASN A 6 13.85 -8.57 0.17
N LYS A 7 13.15 -8.40 1.28
CA LYS A 7 12.72 -9.50 2.13
C LYS A 7 11.64 -10.32 1.43
N ILE A 8 11.69 -11.63 1.61
CA ILE A 8 10.67 -12.57 1.14
C ILE A 8 10.27 -13.44 2.32
N PRO A 9 9.34 -12.98 3.18
CA PRO A 9 8.90 -13.75 4.33
C PRO A 9 8.25 -15.07 3.90
N ASN A 10 8.47 -16.14 4.67
CA ASN A 10 7.85 -17.44 4.42
C ASN A 10 6.32 -17.34 4.44
N GLY A 11 5.66 -18.16 3.61
CA GLY A 11 4.20 -18.18 3.49
C GLY A 11 3.59 -17.01 2.72
N THR A 12 4.40 -16.09 2.20
CA THR A 12 3.91 -15.01 1.33
C THR A 12 3.77 -15.49 -0.11
N ARG A 13 2.92 -14.81 -0.89
CA ARG A 13 2.71 -15.15 -2.31
C ARG A 13 4.03 -15.23 -3.09
N LYS A 14 4.97 -14.32 -2.84
CA LYS A 14 6.28 -14.32 -3.49
C LYS A 14 7.14 -15.51 -3.08
N SER A 15 7.06 -15.97 -1.83
CA SER A 15 7.80 -17.14 -1.35
C SER A 15 7.25 -18.47 -1.94
N ILE A 16 5.95 -18.51 -2.25
CA ILE A 16 5.27 -19.71 -2.77
C ILE A 16 5.42 -19.79 -4.31
N ASN A 17 5.15 -18.71 -5.01
CA ASN A 17 5.09 -18.68 -6.48
C ASN A 17 6.27 -17.97 -7.16
N ASN A 18 7.21 -17.43 -6.39
CA ASN A 18 8.34 -16.61 -6.87
C ASN A 18 7.92 -15.49 -7.85
N SER A 19 6.65 -15.10 -7.84
CA SER A 19 6.08 -14.13 -8.76
C SER A 19 5.05 -13.23 -8.07
N LEU A 20 5.03 -11.97 -8.47
CA LEU A 20 3.99 -10.98 -8.11
C LEU A 20 3.27 -10.47 -9.37
N GLY A 21 3.14 -11.33 -10.40
CA GLY A 21 2.47 -10.95 -11.64
C GLY A 21 3.19 -9.81 -12.36
N ASN A 22 4.50 -9.92 -12.56
CA ASN A 22 5.37 -8.90 -13.18
C ASN A 22 5.43 -7.54 -12.44
N ARG A 23 4.89 -7.46 -11.22
CA ARG A 23 4.88 -6.23 -10.41
C ARG A 23 6.04 -6.16 -9.41
N ASN A 24 7.15 -6.80 -9.72
CA ASN A 24 8.35 -6.83 -8.87
C ASN A 24 9.54 -6.23 -9.62
N SER A 25 9.47 -4.94 -9.93
CA SER A 25 10.55 -4.19 -10.55
C SER A 25 11.31 -3.35 -9.53
N LYS A 26 12.48 -2.85 -9.90
CA LYS A 26 13.22 -1.87 -9.11
C LYS A 26 12.39 -0.61 -8.85
N LEU A 27 11.65 -0.14 -9.87
CA LEU A 27 10.79 1.04 -9.75
C LEU A 27 9.62 0.79 -8.81
N THR A 28 9.01 -0.40 -8.83
CA THR A 28 7.95 -0.77 -7.87
C THR A 28 8.45 -0.71 -6.43
N ASN A 29 9.66 -1.22 -6.18
CA ASN A 29 10.25 -1.18 -4.84
C ASN A 29 10.55 0.25 -4.40
N LEU A 30 11.11 1.10 -5.27
CA LEU A 30 11.36 2.51 -4.98
C LEU A 30 10.05 3.27 -4.67
N ALA A 31 9.02 3.07 -5.48
CA ALA A 31 7.71 3.66 -5.23
C ALA A 31 7.12 3.21 -3.88
N ALA A 32 7.19 1.91 -3.58
CA ALA A 32 6.72 1.38 -2.30
C ALA A 32 7.46 1.99 -1.11
N GLU A 33 8.78 2.13 -1.17
CA GLU A 33 9.57 2.75 -0.10
C GLU A 33 9.18 4.22 0.13
N GLU A 34 8.91 4.99 -0.93
CA GLU A 34 8.44 6.37 -0.77
C GLU A 34 7.05 6.44 -0.12
N TYR A 35 6.11 5.56 -0.47
CA TYR A 35 4.82 5.48 0.21
C TYR A 35 4.93 5.03 1.67
N PHE A 36 5.88 4.14 1.99
CA PHE A 36 6.17 3.77 3.38
C PHE A 36 6.72 4.95 4.17
N GLY A 37 7.68 5.67 3.61
CA GLY A 37 8.22 6.87 4.23
C GLY A 37 7.13 7.92 4.50
N LEU A 38 6.23 8.10 3.54
CA LEU A 38 5.10 9.01 3.67
C LEU A 38 4.14 8.57 4.78
N ALA A 39 3.75 7.30 4.84
CA ALA A 39 2.89 6.77 5.89
C ALA A 39 3.54 6.98 7.28
N LYS A 40 4.83 6.69 7.41
CA LYS A 40 5.59 6.92 8.65
C LYS A 40 5.60 8.38 9.05
N LYS A 41 5.80 9.30 8.11
CA LYS A 41 5.78 10.77 8.35
C LYS A 41 4.46 11.22 8.98
N TYR A 42 3.34 10.63 8.58
CA TYR A 42 2.01 10.94 9.10
C TYR A 42 1.55 9.99 10.22
N SER A 43 2.43 9.15 10.75
CA SER A 43 2.13 8.17 11.80
C SER A 43 0.97 7.22 11.44
N LEU A 44 0.90 6.83 10.17
CA LEU A 44 -0.14 5.96 9.64
C LEU A 44 0.41 4.57 9.32
N ASP A 45 -0.44 3.56 9.43
CA ASP A 45 -0.18 2.25 8.83
C ASP A 45 -0.26 2.36 7.30
N PRO A 46 0.75 1.90 6.53
CA PRO A 46 0.78 2.05 5.09
C PRO A 46 -0.34 1.29 4.37
N CYS A 47 -0.81 0.16 4.93
CA CYS A 47 -1.94 -0.58 4.36
C CYS A 47 -3.24 0.19 4.56
N GLN A 48 -3.45 0.75 5.75
CA GLN A 48 -4.62 1.60 6.02
C GLN A 48 -4.61 2.87 5.16
N MET A 49 -3.45 3.51 5.00
CA MET A 49 -3.31 4.67 4.11
C MET A 49 -3.72 4.33 2.67
N ALA A 50 -3.25 3.20 2.14
CA ALA A 50 -3.56 2.77 0.78
C ALA A 50 -5.06 2.45 0.60
N LEU A 51 -5.67 1.72 1.53
CA LEU A 51 -7.09 1.38 1.48
C LEU A 51 -7.97 2.63 1.64
N SER A 52 -7.64 3.51 2.57
CA SER A 52 -8.36 4.78 2.77
C SER A 52 -8.27 5.69 1.56
N PHE A 53 -7.10 5.73 0.91
CA PHE A 53 -6.94 6.47 -0.35
C PHE A 53 -7.90 5.95 -1.43
N CYS A 54 -7.98 4.63 -1.61
CA CYS A 54 -8.92 4.03 -2.57
C CYS A 54 -10.37 4.36 -2.21
N LEU A 55 -10.77 4.18 -0.94
CA LEU A 55 -12.12 4.46 -0.46
C LEU A 55 -12.52 5.93 -0.60
N SER A 56 -11.56 6.85 -0.55
CA SER A 56 -11.82 8.29 -0.67
C SER A 56 -12.14 8.73 -2.11
N ARG A 57 -11.98 7.85 -3.10
CA ARG A 57 -12.27 8.20 -4.49
C ARG A 57 -13.77 8.18 -4.78
N PRO A 58 -14.34 9.24 -5.40
CA PRO A 58 -15.80 9.36 -5.57
C PRO A 58 -16.41 8.28 -6.49
N PHE A 59 -15.59 7.66 -7.34
CA PHE A 59 -16.02 6.60 -8.25
C PHE A 59 -15.89 5.19 -7.64
N MET A 60 -15.35 5.08 -6.42
CA MET A 60 -15.09 3.78 -5.80
C MET A 60 -16.29 3.33 -4.96
N THR A 61 -16.90 2.22 -5.35
CA THR A 61 -18.01 1.61 -4.59
C THR A 61 -17.50 0.76 -3.44
N SER A 62 -16.48 -0.08 -3.71
CA SER A 62 -15.88 -0.95 -2.71
C SER A 62 -14.42 -1.26 -3.06
N VAL A 63 -13.63 -1.59 -2.05
CA VAL A 63 -12.21 -1.95 -2.21
C VAL A 63 -12.03 -3.38 -1.77
N ILE A 64 -11.44 -4.19 -2.65
CA ILE A 64 -11.15 -5.61 -2.38
C ILE A 64 -9.73 -5.72 -1.82
N PHE A 65 -9.57 -6.42 -0.71
CA PHE A 65 -8.27 -6.71 -0.13
C PHE A 65 -8.19 -8.16 0.36
N GLY A 66 -6.96 -8.64 0.56
CA GLY A 66 -6.69 -9.95 1.16
C GLY A 66 -6.09 -9.81 2.56
N ALA A 67 -6.39 -10.78 3.43
CA ALA A 67 -5.78 -10.92 4.74
C ALA A 67 -5.46 -12.39 5.00
N THR A 68 -4.33 -12.68 5.65
CA THR A 68 -3.90 -14.04 5.97
C THR A 68 -4.09 -14.38 7.45
N ASN A 69 -4.48 -13.42 8.28
CA ASN A 69 -4.78 -13.60 9.70
C ASN A 69 -5.76 -12.53 10.19
N GLU A 70 -6.31 -12.74 11.38
CA GLU A 70 -7.32 -11.85 11.98
C GLU A 70 -6.79 -10.44 12.24
N ASN A 71 -5.54 -10.30 12.65
CA ASN A 71 -4.94 -8.99 12.90
C ASN A 71 -4.86 -8.15 11.63
N GLN A 72 -4.46 -8.76 10.50
CA GLN A 72 -4.45 -8.08 9.20
C GLN A 72 -5.87 -7.72 8.76
N LEU A 73 -6.84 -8.61 8.95
CA LEU A 73 -8.23 -8.37 8.61
C LEU A 73 -8.77 -7.17 9.38
N LEU A 74 -8.61 -7.15 10.70
CA LEU A 74 -9.06 -6.06 11.55
C LEU A 74 -8.39 -4.73 11.20
N ASN A 75 -7.07 -4.74 11.00
CA ASN A 75 -6.32 -3.57 10.58
C ASN A 75 -6.85 -2.99 9.26
N ASN A 76 -7.14 -3.84 8.30
CA ASN A 76 -7.65 -3.42 6.99
C ASN A 76 -9.09 -2.88 7.09
N ILE A 77 -9.96 -3.50 7.91
CA ILE A 77 -11.33 -3.03 8.15
C ILE A 77 -11.33 -1.63 8.79
N ASN A 78 -10.42 -1.37 9.72
CA ASN A 78 -10.32 -0.09 10.40
C ASN A 78 -9.92 1.06 9.46
N SER A 79 -9.41 0.78 8.27
CA SER A 79 -9.10 1.81 7.28
C SER A 79 -10.33 2.62 6.82
N LYS A 80 -11.54 2.06 6.98
CA LYS A 80 -12.80 2.76 6.65
C LYS A 80 -13.01 4.04 7.46
N ASP A 81 -12.48 4.10 8.67
CA ASP A 81 -12.64 5.22 9.60
C ASP A 81 -11.51 6.24 9.50
N LEU A 82 -10.48 5.95 8.70
CA LEU A 82 -9.33 6.82 8.50
C LEU A 82 -9.63 7.88 7.43
N VAL A 83 -9.56 9.14 7.81
CA VAL A 83 -9.67 10.27 6.90
C VAL A 83 -8.28 10.81 6.57
N LEU A 84 -7.94 10.82 5.28
CA LEU A 84 -6.66 11.35 4.82
C LEU A 84 -6.77 12.87 4.66
N GLU A 85 -5.87 13.59 5.32
CA GLU A 85 -5.82 15.05 5.22
C GLU A 85 -5.32 15.53 3.85
N LYS A 86 -5.65 16.77 3.50
CA LYS A 86 -5.35 17.34 2.17
C LYS A 86 -3.85 17.34 1.85
N ASN A 87 -2.99 17.67 2.83
CA ASN A 87 -1.54 17.69 2.63
C ASN A 87 -1.01 16.31 2.29
N LEU A 88 -1.48 15.27 2.98
CA LEU A 88 -1.13 13.88 2.68
C LEU A 88 -1.57 13.47 1.26
N LEU A 89 -2.78 13.83 0.85
CA LEU A 89 -3.28 13.55 -0.50
C LEU A 89 -2.43 14.24 -1.57
N ASN A 90 -1.95 15.47 -1.31
CA ASN A 90 -1.04 16.17 -2.21
C ASN A 90 0.32 15.44 -2.33
N GLU A 91 0.89 14.97 -1.22
CA GLU A 91 2.15 14.23 -1.22
C GLU A 91 2.00 12.87 -1.92
N ILE A 92 0.87 12.17 -1.73
CA ILE A 92 0.54 10.95 -2.49
C ILE A 92 0.52 11.25 -4.00
N SER A 93 -0.09 12.37 -4.40
CA SER A 93 -0.13 12.79 -5.80
C SER A 93 1.26 13.06 -6.38
N ILE A 94 2.17 13.64 -5.61
CA ILE A 94 3.56 13.88 -6.02
C ILE A 94 4.29 12.54 -6.28
N ILE A 95 4.17 11.58 -5.38
CA ILE A 95 4.75 10.24 -5.56
C ILE A 95 4.14 9.55 -6.78
N HIS A 96 2.84 9.64 -6.96
CA HIS A 96 2.17 9.05 -8.13
C HIS A 96 2.67 9.64 -9.45
N LYS A 97 2.87 10.95 -9.54
CA LYS A 97 3.44 11.60 -10.72
C LYS A 97 4.87 11.16 -11.01
N LYS A 98 5.66 10.88 -9.97
CA LYS A 98 7.03 10.37 -10.08
C LYS A 98 7.07 8.91 -10.56
N TYR A 99 6.10 8.11 -10.15
CA TYR A 99 5.99 6.68 -10.47
C TYR A 99 4.59 6.32 -10.99
N PRO A 100 4.17 6.81 -12.15
CA PRO A 100 2.79 6.64 -12.62
C PRO A 100 2.45 5.18 -12.93
N ILE A 101 3.40 4.43 -13.49
CA ILE A 101 3.30 2.98 -13.77
C ILE A 101 4.65 2.34 -13.42
N PRO A 102 4.88 1.96 -12.14
CA PRO A 102 6.21 1.54 -11.67
C PRO A 102 6.60 0.09 -12.06
N PHE A 103 5.84 -0.52 -12.93
CA PHE A 103 6.06 -1.91 -13.36
C PHE A 103 5.91 -2.09 -14.88
#